data_4becc5565c3a8af07f261554c787f1a0
#
_entry.id   4becc5565c3a8af07f261554c787f1a0
#
_cell.length_a   1.000
_cell.length_b   1.000
_cell.length_c   1.000
_cell.angle_alpha   90.00
_cell.angle_beta   90.00
_cell.angle_gamma   90.00
#
_symmetry.space_group_name_H-M   'P 1'
#
loop_
_entity.id
_entity.type
_entity.pdbx_description
1 polymer ?
#
loop_
_entity_poly.entity_id
_entity_poly.type
_entity_poly.pdbx_seq_one_letter_code
_entity_poly.pdbx_strand_id
1 'polypeptide(L)'
;MNVIFIEVYLLALFFVITKAQLRKEAYMSVPSLIKAAGYPVEKHRVSTEDGYILQMHRIPAGRRSARRSGEPNRKGKRAILIVHGLFGSSGDFVIMGPERSLAYLLADAGYDVWLGNLRGTVYSTHKKLKRNDAQFWDYSFHEHGNDDIPAMMDKVLEITGPPWEPPVFSQPCRSSPSITTK
;
A
#
# COMPACT_ATOMS: atom_id res chain seq x y z
N MET A 1 -6.49 50.34 -9.77
CA MET A 1 -5.65 49.19 -9.41
C MET A 1 -5.62 48.27 -10.62
N ASN A 2 -4.46 48.10 -11.29
CA ASN A 2 -4.40 47.45 -12.60
C ASN A 2 -4.76 45.96 -12.52
N VAL A 3 -5.64 45.51 -13.40
CA VAL A 3 -6.09 44.11 -13.54
C VAL A 3 -4.90 43.16 -13.60
N ILE A 4 -3.83 43.56 -14.27
CA ILE A 4 -2.57 42.79 -14.37
C ILE A 4 -1.93 42.49 -13.00
N PHE A 5 -1.97 43.42 -12.04
CA PHE A 5 -1.42 43.18 -10.69
C PHE A 5 -2.26 42.18 -9.91
N ILE A 6 -3.57 42.15 -10.12
CA ILE A 6 -4.47 41.18 -9.48
C ILE A 6 -4.21 39.76 -10.03
N GLU A 7 -4.05 39.62 -11.35
CA GLU A 7 -3.74 38.32 -11.99
C GLU A 7 -2.38 37.79 -11.56
N VAL A 8 -1.35 38.60 -11.51
CA VAL A 8 -0.02 38.20 -11.05
C VAL A 8 -0.06 37.80 -9.58
N TYR A 9 -0.80 38.50 -8.75
CA TYR A 9 -0.96 38.15 -7.33
C TYR A 9 -1.69 36.80 -7.15
N LEU A 10 -2.77 36.59 -7.89
CA LEU A 10 -3.53 35.31 -7.86
C LEU A 10 -2.70 34.15 -8.36
N LEU A 11 -1.89 34.33 -9.42
CA LEU A 11 -0.95 33.31 -9.90
C LEU A 11 0.14 32.98 -8.86
N ALA A 12 0.70 34.00 -8.22
CA ALA A 12 1.70 33.80 -7.16
C ALA A 12 1.10 33.07 -5.95
N LEU A 13 -0.11 33.46 -5.55
CA LEU A 13 -0.85 32.81 -4.45
C LEU A 13 -1.16 31.34 -4.80
N PHE A 14 -1.60 31.06 -6.01
CA PHE A 14 -1.83 29.69 -6.51
C PHE A 14 -0.54 28.84 -6.47
N PHE A 15 0.60 29.42 -6.89
CA PHE A 15 1.92 28.74 -6.83
C PHE A 15 2.37 28.44 -5.39
N VAL A 16 2.12 29.35 -4.46
CA VAL A 16 2.46 29.17 -3.03
C VAL A 16 1.59 28.08 -2.42
N ILE A 17 0.29 28.09 -2.71
CA ILE A 17 -0.66 27.10 -2.19
C ILE A 17 -0.33 25.71 -2.74
N THR A 18 -0.06 25.57 -4.03
CA THR A 18 0.31 24.27 -4.64
C THR A 18 1.62 23.72 -4.10
N LYS A 19 2.65 24.56 -3.90
CA LYS A 19 3.92 24.14 -3.27
C LYS A 19 3.73 23.75 -1.81
N ALA A 20 2.87 24.41 -1.05
CA ALA A 20 2.58 24.07 0.34
C ALA A 20 1.87 22.71 0.44
N GLN A 21 0.94 22.43 -0.47
CA GLN A 21 0.22 21.15 -0.55
C GLN A 21 1.17 19.99 -0.89
N LEU A 22 2.01 20.15 -1.93
CA LEU A 22 2.99 19.15 -2.34
C LEU A 22 3.98 18.82 -1.20
N ARG A 23 4.42 19.81 -0.41
CA ARG A 23 5.28 19.57 0.74
C ARG A 23 4.59 18.76 1.83
N LYS A 24 3.33 19.03 2.10
CA LYS A 24 2.56 18.32 3.13
C LYS A 24 2.41 16.84 2.78
N GLU A 25 2.06 16.52 1.55
CA GLU A 25 1.88 15.14 1.08
C GLU A 25 3.19 14.34 1.10
N ALA A 26 4.33 14.97 0.79
CA ALA A 26 5.64 14.32 0.78
C ALA A 26 6.08 13.75 2.15
N TYR A 27 5.53 14.26 3.25
CA TYR A 27 5.84 13.81 4.61
C TYR A 27 4.72 12.95 5.23
N MET A 28 3.65 12.68 4.49
CA MET A 28 2.55 11.87 5.01
C MET A 28 2.87 10.38 4.95
N SER A 29 2.47 9.65 5.99
CA SER A 29 2.48 8.19 5.94
C SER A 29 1.48 7.67 4.91
N VAL A 30 1.71 6.48 4.35
CA VAL A 30 0.80 5.86 3.37
C VAL A 30 -0.64 5.80 3.86
N PRO A 31 -0.95 5.37 5.09
CA PRO A 31 -2.33 5.44 5.59
C PRO A 31 -2.91 6.85 5.64
N SER A 32 -2.07 7.86 5.91
CA SER A 32 -2.51 9.25 5.92
C SER A 32 -2.81 9.77 4.51
N LEU A 33 -2.01 9.38 3.50
CA LEU A 33 -2.26 9.68 2.09
C LEU A 33 -3.58 9.06 1.62
N ILE A 34 -3.81 7.77 1.94
CA ILE A 34 -5.04 7.06 1.59
C ILE A 34 -6.27 7.76 2.20
N LYS A 35 -6.18 8.12 3.48
CA LYS A 35 -7.25 8.84 4.18
C LYS A 35 -7.49 10.23 3.61
N ALA A 36 -6.43 10.99 3.31
CA ALA A 36 -6.52 12.31 2.69
C ALA A 36 -7.14 12.25 1.29
N ALA A 37 -6.90 11.17 0.54
CA ALA A 37 -7.52 10.90 -0.76
C ALA A 37 -9.01 10.51 -0.65
N GLY A 38 -9.55 10.36 0.57
CA GLY A 38 -10.97 10.05 0.82
C GLY A 38 -11.33 8.58 0.76
N TYR A 39 -10.35 7.68 0.89
CA TYR A 39 -10.57 6.24 0.95
C TYR A 39 -10.51 5.72 2.39
N PRO A 40 -11.30 4.68 2.72
CA PRO A 40 -11.12 3.96 3.97
C PRO A 40 -9.78 3.24 3.97
N VAL A 41 -9.12 3.19 5.13
CA VAL A 41 -7.82 2.50 5.28
C VAL A 41 -7.78 1.74 6.59
N GLU A 42 -7.29 0.51 6.52
CA GLU A 42 -7.01 -0.35 7.67
C GLU A 42 -5.52 -0.69 7.70
N LYS A 43 -4.98 -0.92 8.91
CA LYS A 43 -3.60 -1.35 9.13
C LYS A 43 -3.65 -2.75 9.72
N HIS A 44 -3.00 -3.69 9.08
CA HIS A 44 -2.86 -5.05 9.55
C HIS A 44 -1.40 -5.36 9.77
N ARG A 45 -1.10 -6.19 10.78
CA ARG A 45 0.24 -6.69 11.04
C ARG A 45 0.24 -8.20 10.90
N VAL A 46 1.30 -8.71 10.33
CA VAL A 46 1.56 -10.14 10.23
C VAL A 46 2.98 -10.42 10.71
N SER A 47 3.17 -11.53 11.41
CA SER A 47 4.50 -11.98 11.84
C SER A 47 4.95 -13.13 10.96
N THR A 48 6.19 -13.08 10.50
CA THR A 48 6.86 -14.21 9.87
C THR A 48 7.41 -15.17 10.93
N GLU A 49 7.73 -16.39 10.54
CA GLU A 49 8.27 -17.40 11.45
C GLU A 49 9.62 -16.98 12.02
N ASP A 50 10.46 -16.37 11.22
CA ASP A 50 11.78 -15.84 11.60
C ASP A 50 11.73 -14.55 12.44
N GLY A 51 10.53 -14.00 12.68
CA GLY A 51 10.29 -12.96 13.68
C GLY A 51 10.12 -11.54 13.17
N TYR A 52 10.09 -11.32 11.85
CA TYR A 52 9.70 -10.02 11.31
C TYR A 52 8.21 -9.75 11.54
N ILE A 53 7.88 -8.49 11.75
CA ILE A 53 6.51 -7.98 11.85
C ILE A 53 6.31 -7.00 10.71
N LEU A 54 5.50 -7.40 9.75
CA LEU A 54 5.22 -6.66 8.52
C LEU A 54 3.88 -5.95 8.66
N GLN A 55 3.83 -4.68 8.25
CA GLN A 55 2.58 -3.93 8.23
C GLN A 55 2.01 -3.89 6.83
N MET A 56 0.77 -4.29 6.69
CA MET A 56 -0.02 -4.19 5.46
C MET A 56 -1.02 -3.04 5.58
N HIS A 57 -1.32 -2.39 4.45
CA HIS A 57 -2.37 -1.38 4.36
C HIS A 57 -3.51 -1.91 3.50
N ARG A 58 -4.74 -1.89 4.02
CA ARG A 58 -5.93 -2.35 3.29
C ARG A 58 -6.80 -1.17 2.91
N ILE A 59 -7.27 -1.16 1.67
CA ILE A 59 -8.32 -0.27 1.17
C ILE A 59 -9.54 -1.13 0.85
N PRO A 60 -10.47 -1.30 1.82
CA PRO A 60 -11.57 -2.26 1.69
C PRO A 60 -12.67 -1.81 0.74
N ALA A 61 -12.65 -0.56 0.28
CA ALA A 61 -13.68 -0.01 -0.60
C ALA A 61 -13.21 1.23 -1.35
N GLY A 62 -13.74 1.43 -2.55
CA GLY A 62 -13.62 2.68 -3.29
C GLY A 62 -14.36 3.85 -2.63
N ARG A 63 -14.02 5.09 -3.01
CA ARG A 63 -14.60 6.32 -2.42
C ARG A 63 -16.12 6.39 -2.48
N ARG A 64 -16.72 6.00 -3.62
CA ARG A 64 -18.19 6.05 -3.80
C ARG A 64 -18.91 5.03 -2.94
N SER A 65 -18.35 3.83 -2.83
CA SER A 65 -18.90 2.75 -2.03
C SER A 65 -18.83 3.08 -0.52
N ALA A 66 -17.72 3.59 -0.06
CA ALA A 66 -17.52 4.01 1.34
C ALA A 66 -18.49 5.11 1.77
N ARG A 67 -18.82 6.05 0.86
CA ARG A 67 -19.77 7.14 1.15
C ARG A 67 -21.23 6.70 1.20
N ARG A 68 -21.61 5.64 0.45
CA ARG A 68 -23.00 5.18 0.38
C ARG A 68 -23.42 4.29 1.53
N SER A 69 -22.53 3.44 2.01
CA SER A 69 -22.87 2.39 2.98
C SER A 69 -22.50 2.70 4.43
N GLY A 70 -21.76 3.80 4.67
CA GLY A 70 -21.24 4.10 6.02
C GLY A 70 -20.23 3.06 6.54
N GLU A 71 -20.33 1.81 6.07
CA GLU A 71 -19.37 0.74 6.27
C GLU A 71 -18.95 0.13 4.93
N PRO A 72 -17.66 -0.25 4.78
CA PRO A 72 -17.20 -0.93 3.58
C PRO A 72 -17.88 -2.30 3.50
N ASN A 73 -18.73 -2.49 2.46
CA ASN A 73 -19.35 -3.79 2.22
C ASN A 73 -18.25 -4.82 1.91
N ARG A 74 -17.97 -5.68 2.87
CA ARG A 74 -16.89 -6.67 2.83
C ARG A 74 -17.28 -7.98 2.14
N LYS A 75 -18.60 -8.27 2.06
CA LYS A 75 -19.07 -9.55 1.50
C LYS A 75 -18.98 -9.58 -0.02
N GLY A 76 -18.31 -10.61 -0.54
CA GLY A 76 -18.27 -10.91 -1.97
C GLY A 76 -17.30 -10.07 -2.81
N LYS A 77 -16.45 -9.23 -2.22
CA LYS A 77 -15.38 -8.56 -2.94
C LYS A 77 -14.19 -9.48 -3.13
N ARG A 78 -13.61 -9.45 -4.32
CA ARG A 78 -12.36 -10.14 -4.58
C ARG A 78 -11.20 -9.37 -3.94
N ALA A 79 -10.44 -10.05 -3.08
CA ALA A 79 -9.24 -9.48 -2.48
C ALA A 79 -8.09 -9.54 -3.48
N ILE A 80 -7.27 -8.50 -3.52
CA ILE A 80 -6.05 -8.44 -4.33
C ILE A 80 -4.90 -7.95 -3.45
N LEU A 81 -3.81 -8.72 -3.41
CA LEU A 81 -2.57 -8.34 -2.74
C LEU A 81 -1.60 -7.75 -3.75
N ILE A 82 -1.11 -6.55 -3.48
CA ILE A 82 -0.11 -5.85 -4.28
C ILE A 82 1.14 -5.67 -3.43
N VAL A 83 2.30 -6.06 -3.98
CA VAL A 83 3.59 -6.00 -3.28
C VAL A 83 4.56 -5.17 -4.11
N HIS A 84 5.26 -4.26 -3.45
CA HIS A 84 6.23 -3.36 -4.07
C HIS A 84 7.51 -4.08 -4.52
N GLY A 85 8.27 -3.44 -5.40
CA GLY A 85 9.58 -3.91 -5.82
C GLY A 85 10.70 -3.50 -4.87
N LEU A 86 11.95 -3.77 -5.31
CA LEU A 86 13.14 -3.42 -4.56
C LEU A 86 13.17 -1.91 -4.23
N PHE A 87 13.53 -1.57 -2.99
CA PHE A 87 13.55 -0.20 -2.44
C PHE A 87 12.21 0.54 -2.42
N GLY A 88 11.12 -0.13 -2.77
CA GLY A 88 9.78 0.44 -2.73
C GLY A 88 9.08 0.32 -1.38
N SER A 89 7.81 0.69 -1.39
CA SER A 89 6.86 0.48 -0.29
C SER A 89 5.43 0.51 -0.84
N SER A 90 4.45 0.27 0.02
CA SER A 90 3.04 0.49 -0.33
C SER A 90 2.74 1.90 -0.87
N GLY A 91 3.64 2.85 -0.64
CA GLY A 91 3.58 4.22 -1.17
C GLY A 91 3.56 4.30 -2.69
N ASP A 92 4.27 3.40 -3.36
CA ASP A 92 4.40 3.38 -4.83
C ASP A 92 3.03 3.27 -5.53
N PHE A 93 2.07 2.64 -4.85
CA PHE A 93 0.72 2.40 -5.38
C PHE A 93 -0.31 3.48 -5.03
N VAL A 94 0.07 4.53 -4.29
CA VAL A 94 -0.85 5.59 -3.84
C VAL A 94 -0.35 7.02 -4.10
N ILE A 95 0.96 7.20 -4.32
CA ILE A 95 1.60 8.52 -4.38
C ILE A 95 1.15 9.38 -5.56
N MET A 96 0.73 8.75 -6.66
CA MET A 96 0.28 9.46 -7.87
C MET A 96 -1.16 10.01 -7.76
N GLY A 97 -1.78 9.84 -6.59
CA GLY A 97 -3.15 10.29 -6.33
C GLY A 97 -4.25 9.39 -6.91
N PRO A 98 -5.52 9.72 -6.63
CA PRO A 98 -6.67 8.86 -6.90
C PRO A 98 -6.86 8.46 -8.36
N GLU A 99 -6.56 9.35 -9.30
CA GLU A 99 -6.85 9.14 -10.72
C GLU A 99 -5.77 8.31 -11.45
N ARG A 100 -4.61 8.09 -10.80
CA ARG A 100 -3.45 7.45 -11.45
C ARG A 100 -2.86 6.29 -10.67
N SER A 101 -3.09 6.21 -9.38
CA SER A 101 -2.51 5.17 -8.53
C SER A 101 -3.30 3.88 -8.61
N LEU A 102 -2.59 2.78 -8.84
CA LEU A 102 -3.17 1.45 -9.03
C LEU A 102 -4.09 1.04 -7.86
N ALA A 103 -3.69 1.32 -6.62
CA ALA A 103 -4.48 0.95 -5.44
C ALA A 103 -5.87 1.59 -5.45
N TYR A 104 -5.97 2.85 -5.83
CA TYR A 104 -7.25 3.56 -5.86
C TYR A 104 -8.12 3.12 -7.03
N LEU A 105 -7.51 2.91 -8.20
CA LEU A 105 -8.23 2.43 -9.40
C LEU A 105 -8.87 1.06 -9.13
N LEU A 106 -8.14 0.15 -8.50
CA LEU A 106 -8.66 -1.17 -8.12
C LEU A 106 -9.76 -1.08 -7.05
N ALA A 107 -9.56 -0.25 -6.03
CA ALA A 107 -10.58 -0.04 -4.99
C ALA A 107 -11.88 0.53 -5.57
N ASP A 108 -11.78 1.50 -6.49
CA ASP A 108 -12.94 2.08 -7.19
C ASP A 108 -13.58 1.09 -8.18
N ALA A 109 -12.81 0.14 -8.73
CA ALA A 109 -13.30 -0.99 -9.52
C ALA A 109 -13.99 -2.08 -8.68
N GLY A 110 -13.98 -1.95 -7.34
CA GLY A 110 -14.72 -2.82 -6.44
C GLY A 110 -13.91 -3.90 -5.74
N TYR A 111 -12.59 -3.93 -5.93
CA TYR A 111 -11.70 -4.86 -5.22
C TYR A 111 -11.49 -4.47 -3.75
N ASP A 112 -11.15 -5.46 -2.95
CA ASP A 112 -10.60 -5.31 -1.61
C ASP A 112 -9.06 -5.31 -1.72
N VAL A 113 -8.46 -4.12 -1.68
CA VAL A 113 -7.06 -3.93 -2.04
C VAL A 113 -6.17 -4.02 -0.80
N TRP A 114 -5.17 -4.88 -0.86
CA TRP A 114 -4.16 -5.07 0.17
C TRP A 114 -2.79 -4.68 -0.36
N LEU A 115 -2.12 -3.79 0.34
CA LEU A 115 -0.79 -3.30 0.01
C LEU A 115 0.20 -3.89 1.00
N GLY A 116 1.03 -4.82 0.53
CA GLY A 116 2.07 -5.46 1.33
C GLY A 116 3.30 -4.55 1.46
N ASN A 117 3.91 -4.56 2.64
CA ASN A 117 5.23 -3.99 2.87
C ASN A 117 6.17 -5.09 3.33
N LEU A 118 7.17 -5.39 2.49
CA LEU A 118 8.20 -6.39 2.77
C LEU A 118 9.11 -5.95 3.93
N ARG A 119 9.87 -6.91 4.48
CA ARG A 119 10.94 -6.60 5.45
C ARG A 119 11.90 -5.55 4.90
N GLY A 120 12.57 -4.80 5.77
CA GLY A 120 13.45 -3.70 5.38
C GLY A 120 12.75 -2.36 5.13
N THR A 121 11.44 -2.32 4.84
CA THR A 121 10.69 -1.07 4.71
C THR A 121 10.52 -0.35 6.05
N VAL A 122 10.16 0.94 6.01
CA VAL A 122 9.81 1.70 7.24
C VAL A 122 8.60 1.13 7.98
N TYR A 123 7.85 0.25 7.35
CA TYR A 123 6.65 -0.41 7.87
C TYR A 123 6.92 -1.80 8.44
N SER A 124 8.18 -2.25 8.45
CA SER A 124 8.59 -3.52 9.03
C SER A 124 9.38 -3.33 10.32
N THR A 125 9.22 -4.24 11.25
CA THR A 125 9.99 -4.34 12.51
C THR A 125 10.34 -5.79 12.76
N HIS A 126 11.09 -6.08 13.82
CA HIS A 126 11.41 -7.44 14.22
C HIS A 126 11.18 -7.63 15.72
N LYS A 127 10.80 -8.84 16.15
CA LYS A 127 10.50 -9.15 17.57
C LYS A 127 11.69 -8.94 18.49
N LYS A 128 12.91 -9.18 18.02
CA LYS A 128 14.15 -9.15 18.82
C LYS A 128 15.18 -8.17 18.28
N LEU A 129 15.34 -8.06 16.95
CA LEU A 129 16.38 -7.28 16.29
C LEU A 129 15.95 -5.82 16.14
N LYS A 130 16.90 -4.91 16.25
CA LYS A 130 16.71 -3.48 15.95
C LYS A 130 17.23 -3.16 14.55
N ARG A 131 16.73 -2.09 13.96
CA ARG A 131 17.16 -1.64 12.62
C ARG A 131 18.65 -1.33 12.52
N ASN A 132 19.31 -1.04 13.66
CA ASN A 132 20.75 -0.78 13.71
C ASN A 132 21.58 -2.07 13.83
N ASP A 133 20.95 -3.22 14.02
CA ASP A 133 21.65 -4.50 14.08
C ASP A 133 21.89 -5.00 12.67
N ALA A 134 23.11 -5.45 12.35
CA ALA A 134 23.43 -5.99 11.02
C ALA A 134 22.53 -7.18 10.65
N GLN A 135 22.21 -8.02 11.63
CA GLN A 135 21.32 -9.18 11.45
C GLN A 135 19.89 -8.81 11.03
N PHE A 136 19.42 -7.59 11.35
CA PHE A 136 18.12 -7.13 10.86
C PHE A 136 18.09 -7.01 9.32
N TRP A 137 19.23 -6.85 8.69
CA TRP A 137 19.38 -6.66 7.24
C TRP A 137 19.96 -7.90 6.54
N ASP A 138 20.17 -8.98 7.29
CA ASP A 138 20.71 -10.24 6.77
C ASP A 138 19.57 -11.08 6.16
N TYR A 139 19.11 -10.63 5.00
CA TYR A 139 18.09 -11.30 4.19
C TYR A 139 18.25 -10.96 2.70
N SER A 140 17.62 -11.75 1.87
CA SER A 140 17.59 -11.60 0.43
C SER A 140 16.16 -11.62 -0.11
N PHE A 141 16.00 -11.62 -1.42
CA PHE A 141 14.69 -11.84 -2.05
C PHE A 141 14.11 -13.23 -1.78
N HIS A 142 14.94 -14.19 -1.34
CA HIS A 142 14.51 -15.51 -0.96
C HIS A 142 13.54 -15.48 0.23
N GLU A 143 13.89 -14.75 1.27
CA GLU A 143 13.06 -14.56 2.46
C GLU A 143 11.79 -13.78 2.14
N HIS A 144 11.84 -12.84 1.19
CA HIS A 144 10.64 -12.16 0.70
C HIS A 144 9.64 -13.16 0.11
N GLY A 145 10.15 -14.14 -0.69
CA GLY A 145 9.31 -15.13 -1.35
C GLY A 145 8.81 -16.24 -0.44
N ASN A 146 9.64 -16.69 0.50
CA ASN A 146 9.34 -17.85 1.34
C ASN A 146 8.65 -17.51 2.65
N ASP A 147 8.87 -16.31 3.20
CA ASP A 147 8.37 -15.92 4.51
C ASP A 147 7.37 -14.78 4.43
N ASP A 148 7.77 -13.64 3.81
CA ASP A 148 6.97 -12.41 3.84
C ASP A 148 5.66 -12.56 3.06
N ILE A 149 5.75 -13.04 1.83
CA ILE A 149 4.58 -13.13 0.95
C ILE A 149 3.60 -14.19 1.43
N PRO A 150 4.01 -15.43 1.77
CA PRO A 150 3.09 -16.41 2.32
C PRO A 150 2.38 -15.91 3.59
N ALA A 151 3.12 -15.32 4.53
CA ALA A 151 2.52 -14.75 5.74
C ALA A 151 1.48 -13.65 5.44
N MET A 152 1.74 -12.79 4.44
CA MET A 152 0.78 -11.79 3.99
C MET A 152 -0.44 -12.41 3.33
N MET A 153 -0.25 -13.44 2.49
CA MET A 153 -1.34 -14.17 1.82
C MET A 153 -2.27 -14.84 2.84
N ASP A 154 -1.69 -15.53 3.82
CA ASP A 154 -2.44 -16.18 4.90
C ASP A 154 -3.27 -15.16 5.67
N LYS A 155 -2.70 -13.98 5.95
CA LYS A 155 -3.42 -12.89 6.63
C LYS A 155 -4.59 -12.34 5.79
N VAL A 156 -4.42 -12.22 4.49
CA VAL A 156 -5.50 -11.81 3.59
C VAL A 156 -6.62 -12.87 3.61
N LEU A 157 -6.27 -14.15 3.44
CA LEU A 157 -7.22 -15.27 3.45
C LEU A 157 -7.96 -15.40 4.78
N GLU A 158 -7.27 -15.22 5.91
CA GLU A 158 -7.87 -15.23 7.26
C GLU A 158 -9.03 -14.20 7.37
N ILE A 159 -8.83 -13.02 6.78
CA ILE A 159 -9.76 -11.89 6.94
C ILE A 159 -10.84 -11.86 5.87
N THR A 160 -10.51 -12.22 4.64
CA THR A 160 -11.42 -12.06 3.49
C THR A 160 -12.11 -13.36 3.09
N GLY A 161 -11.49 -14.49 3.37
CA GLY A 161 -11.91 -15.77 2.79
C GLY A 161 -11.74 -15.82 1.26
N PRO A 162 -12.10 -16.94 0.61
CA PRO A 162 -12.13 -17.03 -0.84
C PRO A 162 -13.35 -16.27 -1.42
N PRO A 163 -13.30 -15.75 -2.67
CA PRO A 163 -12.16 -15.82 -3.59
C PRO A 163 -11.16 -14.65 -3.38
N TRP A 164 -9.89 -14.93 -3.60
CA TRP A 164 -8.83 -13.92 -3.63
C TRP A 164 -8.07 -13.98 -4.97
N GLU A 165 -7.45 -12.87 -5.36
CA GLU A 165 -6.58 -12.83 -6.53
C GLU A 165 -5.13 -13.02 -6.10
N PRO A 166 -4.33 -13.77 -6.87
CA PRO A 166 -2.90 -13.95 -6.56
C PRO A 166 -2.17 -12.60 -6.51
N PRO A 167 -1.06 -12.50 -5.75
CA PRO A 167 -0.34 -11.24 -5.57
C PRO A 167 0.18 -10.70 -6.90
N VAL A 168 0.04 -9.37 -7.07
CA VAL A 168 0.58 -8.62 -8.20
C VAL A 168 1.89 -7.97 -7.75
N PHE A 169 2.97 -8.28 -8.46
CA PHE A 169 4.29 -7.74 -8.20
C PHE A 169 4.66 -6.65 -9.20
N SER A 170 5.33 -5.61 -8.74
CA SER A 170 5.84 -4.54 -9.59
C SER A 170 7.13 -4.91 -10.35
N GLN A 171 7.74 -6.05 -10.04
CA GLN A 171 8.86 -6.61 -10.80
C GLN A 171 8.63 -8.09 -11.14
N PRO A 172 9.05 -8.54 -12.34
CA PRO A 172 8.95 -9.96 -12.69
C PRO A 172 10.00 -10.76 -11.93
N CYS A 173 9.65 -11.27 -10.75
CA CYS A 173 10.37 -12.40 -10.17
C CYS A 173 10.03 -13.63 -11.01
N ARG A 174 10.82 -13.92 -12.03
CA ARG A 174 10.78 -15.21 -12.71
C ARG A 174 11.44 -16.27 -11.82
N SER A 175 10.65 -16.88 -11.01
CA SER A 175 10.87 -18.27 -10.61
C SER A 175 9.52 -18.96 -10.53
N SER A 176 9.15 -19.62 -11.62
CA SER A 176 8.02 -20.55 -11.62
C SER A 176 8.40 -21.68 -10.65
N PRO A 177 7.63 -21.97 -9.60
CA PRO A 177 7.73 -23.24 -8.93
C PRO A 177 7.33 -24.31 -9.94
N SER A 178 8.23 -25.25 -10.20
CA SER A 178 7.90 -26.48 -10.93
C SER A 178 6.81 -27.21 -10.15
N ILE A 179 5.60 -27.16 -10.66
CA ILE A 179 4.50 -28.01 -10.18
C ILE A 179 4.87 -29.42 -10.60
N THR A 180 5.46 -30.15 -9.67
CA THR A 180 5.62 -31.60 -9.83
C THR A 180 4.30 -32.23 -9.44
N THR A 181 3.48 -32.51 -10.44
CA THR A 181 2.35 -33.44 -10.30
C THR A 181 2.88 -34.82 -9.98
N LYS A 182 2.51 -35.32 -8.83
CA LYS A 182 2.44 -36.75 -8.53
C LYS A 182 0.99 -37.15 -8.36
#